data_dfc20c4484de3b99652517c8d38ca5a5
#
_entry.id   dfc20c4484de3b99652517c8d38ca5a5
#
_cell.length_a   1.000
_cell.length_b   1.000
_cell.length_c   1.000
_cell.angle_alpha   90.00
_cell.angle_beta   90.00
_cell.angle_gamma   90.00
#
_symmetry.space_group_name_H-M   'P 1'
#
loop_
_entity.id
_entity.type
_entity.pdbx_description
1 polymer ?
#
loop_
_entity_poly.entity_id
_entity_poly.type
_entity_poly.pdbx_seq_one_letter_code
_entity_poly.pdbx_strand_id
1 'polypeptide(L)'
;VITMQLALTLLPIKVVALLPDFLMLPIPEKNQIVLANINGHLLVRENEFLGNSIDDLALYLDYAPKDRQYMYSGLSDAQVESLFAIAPSDQRESFVYELTEIKKPKQHPYNVLPKAKTESSGVTGYWKACAVLVVALIVVQLSYDTLRWIKLKKIADQTAMLAVEQYQSWFGRTERTTEQNVRSNFQ
;
A
#
# COMPACT_ATOMS: atom_id res chain seq x y z
N VAL A 1 22.08 -10.70 -8.62
CA VAL A 1 20.88 -10.28 -7.82
C VAL A 1 20.29 -11.49 -7.09
N ILE A 2 20.03 -12.63 -7.76
CA ILE A 2 19.44 -13.84 -7.14
C ILE A 2 20.33 -14.40 -6.02
N THR A 3 21.65 -14.45 -6.23
CA THR A 3 22.63 -14.98 -5.25
C THR A 3 22.65 -14.13 -3.97
N MET A 4 22.54 -12.82 -4.12
CA MET A 4 22.53 -11.88 -2.99
C MET A 4 21.23 -11.98 -2.17
N GLN A 5 20.10 -12.16 -2.82
CA GLN A 5 18.82 -12.40 -2.14
C GLN A 5 18.85 -13.70 -1.32
N LEU A 6 19.41 -14.77 -1.88
CA LEU A 6 19.55 -16.03 -1.18
C LEU A 6 20.43 -15.87 0.07
N ALA A 7 21.55 -15.15 -0.01
CA ALA A 7 22.43 -14.88 1.12
C ALA A 7 21.73 -14.08 2.22
N LEU A 8 20.89 -13.10 1.86
CA LEU A 8 20.12 -12.30 2.82
C LEU A 8 19.05 -13.10 3.56
N THR A 9 18.50 -14.14 2.95
CA THR A 9 17.52 -15.01 3.62
C THR A 9 18.13 -15.92 4.68
N LEU A 10 19.45 -16.13 4.66
CA LEU A 10 20.16 -16.93 5.66
C LEU A 10 20.49 -16.13 6.93
N LEU A 11 20.30 -14.82 6.91
CA LEU A 11 20.51 -13.99 8.10
C LEU A 11 19.37 -14.18 9.10
N PRO A 12 19.67 -14.27 10.41
CA PRO A 12 18.65 -14.40 11.46
C PRO A 12 17.86 -13.10 11.70
N ILE A 13 18.07 -12.09 10.86
CA ILE A 13 17.45 -10.77 10.95
C ILE A 13 16.67 -10.46 9.68
N LYS A 14 15.57 -9.73 9.82
CA LYS A 14 14.77 -9.29 8.68
C LYS A 14 15.41 -8.08 8.01
N VAL A 15 16.03 -8.28 6.85
CA VAL A 15 16.52 -7.18 6.03
C VAL A 15 15.33 -6.44 5.41
N VAL A 16 15.22 -5.15 5.69
CA VAL A 16 14.07 -4.31 5.29
C VAL A 16 14.35 -3.40 4.11
N ALA A 17 15.62 -3.09 3.87
CA ALA A 17 16.08 -2.28 2.74
C ALA A 17 17.54 -2.63 2.43
N LEU A 18 17.92 -2.44 1.19
CA LEU A 18 19.29 -2.48 0.70
C LEU A 18 19.53 -1.18 -0.06
N LEU A 19 20.40 -0.36 0.50
CA LEU A 19 20.61 1.01 0.05
C LEU A 19 22.11 1.23 -0.26
N PRO A 20 22.45 2.15 -1.19
CA PRO A 20 23.84 2.55 -1.43
C PRO A 20 24.50 3.16 -0.19
N ASP A 21 25.77 2.88 -0.01
CA ASP A 21 26.56 3.27 1.17
C ASP A 21 26.69 4.78 1.33
N PHE A 22 26.77 5.54 0.24
CA PHE A 22 26.89 6.99 0.30
C PHE A 22 25.70 7.68 1.01
N LEU A 23 24.55 7.02 1.11
CA LEU A 23 23.39 7.55 1.84
C LEU A 23 23.62 7.60 3.37
N MET A 24 24.64 6.93 3.86
CA MET A 24 25.06 7.01 5.26
C MET A 24 25.73 8.35 5.59
N LEU A 25 26.25 9.07 4.59
CA LEU A 25 26.83 10.38 4.75
C LEU A 25 25.77 11.46 4.94
N PRO A 26 26.07 12.56 5.65
CA PRO A 26 25.16 13.70 5.74
C PRO A 26 24.85 14.27 4.35
N ILE A 27 23.65 14.84 4.22
CA ILE A 27 23.24 15.50 2.98
C ILE A 27 24.04 16.79 2.83
N PRO A 28 24.82 16.96 1.74
CA PRO A 28 25.59 18.18 1.55
C PRO A 28 24.66 19.38 1.29
N GLU A 29 25.10 20.55 1.72
CA GLU A 29 24.48 21.81 1.37
C GLU A 29 24.71 22.16 -0.10
N LYS A 30 24.07 23.24 -0.55
CA LYS A 30 24.26 23.72 -1.92
C LYS A 30 25.71 24.09 -2.14
N ASN A 31 26.31 23.55 -3.20
CA ASN A 31 27.73 23.72 -3.57
C ASN A 31 28.76 23.04 -2.65
N GLN A 32 28.32 22.00 -1.91
CA GLN A 32 29.15 21.24 -1.00
C GLN A 32 29.29 19.79 -1.46
N ILE A 33 30.44 19.16 -1.16
CA ILE A 33 30.69 17.73 -1.37
C ILE A 33 31.11 17.15 -0.03
N VAL A 34 30.55 16.02 0.34
CA VAL A 34 30.91 15.29 1.56
C VAL A 34 31.76 14.08 1.18
N LEU A 35 32.93 13.97 1.79
CA LEU A 35 33.87 12.88 1.64
C LEU A 35 34.03 12.17 2.98
N ALA A 36 33.91 10.85 3.01
CA ALA A 36 34.27 10.12 4.22
C ALA A 36 34.90 8.76 3.91
N ASN A 37 35.90 8.41 4.69
CA ASN A 37 36.46 7.06 4.67
C ASN A 37 35.88 6.27 5.84
N ILE A 38 35.05 5.27 5.50
CA ILE A 38 34.37 4.43 6.46
C ILE A 38 34.82 2.99 6.27
N ASN A 39 35.53 2.45 7.25
CA ASN A 39 36.09 1.09 7.21
C ASN A 39 36.92 0.78 5.96
N GLY A 40 37.69 1.76 5.48
CA GLY A 40 38.54 1.60 4.30
C GLY A 40 37.85 1.87 2.96
N HIS A 41 36.54 2.15 2.98
CA HIS A 41 35.78 2.55 1.79
C HIS A 41 35.63 4.07 1.75
N LEU A 42 36.14 4.66 0.69
CA LEU A 42 36.04 6.10 0.47
C LEU A 42 34.69 6.39 -0.23
N LEU A 43 33.82 7.11 0.46
CA LEU A 43 32.52 7.48 0.01
C LEU A 43 32.44 8.96 -0.30
N VAL A 44 31.73 9.30 -1.35
CA VAL A 44 31.49 10.68 -1.78
C VAL A 44 29.97 10.89 -1.87
N ARG A 45 29.50 12.01 -1.35
CA ARG A 45 28.13 12.47 -1.55
C ARG A 45 28.11 13.89 -2.09
N GLU A 46 27.54 14.07 -3.27
CA GLU A 46 27.48 15.34 -3.98
C GLU A 46 26.18 16.10 -3.81
N ASN A 47 25.10 15.36 -3.54
CA ASN A 47 23.79 15.91 -3.21
C ASN A 47 22.90 14.87 -2.52
N GLU A 48 21.62 15.18 -2.34
CA GLU A 48 20.66 14.27 -1.70
C GLU A 48 20.61 12.89 -2.36
N PHE A 49 20.71 12.83 -3.70
CA PHE A 49 20.50 11.60 -4.48
C PHE A 49 21.77 11.15 -5.25
N LEU A 50 22.83 11.90 -5.21
CA LEU A 50 24.05 11.59 -5.96
C LEU A 50 25.22 11.36 -5.00
N GLY A 51 25.81 10.19 -5.13
CA GLY A 51 27.01 9.81 -4.41
C GLY A 51 27.57 8.50 -4.96
N ASN A 52 28.79 8.20 -4.60
CA ASN A 52 29.51 7.03 -5.07
C ASN A 52 30.50 6.53 -4.04
N SER A 53 30.94 5.29 -4.19
CA SER A 53 32.18 4.79 -3.58
C SER A 53 33.30 4.96 -4.60
N ILE A 54 34.41 5.51 -4.17
CA ILE A 54 35.57 5.76 -5.02
C ILE A 54 36.81 5.03 -4.47
N ASP A 55 37.68 4.56 -5.36
CA ASP A 55 38.91 3.85 -4.98
C ASP A 55 40.08 4.82 -4.84
N ASP A 56 40.11 5.88 -5.64
CA ASP A 56 41.17 6.87 -5.67
C ASP A 56 40.61 8.29 -5.57
N LEU A 57 40.99 8.98 -4.46
CA LEU A 57 40.54 10.34 -4.20
C LEU A 57 41.18 11.34 -5.17
N ALA A 58 42.46 11.15 -5.50
CA ALA A 58 43.17 12.08 -6.38
C ALA A 58 42.56 12.08 -7.77
N LEU A 59 42.23 10.89 -8.30
CA LEU A 59 41.59 10.75 -9.57
C LEU A 59 40.16 11.38 -9.56
N TYR A 60 39.40 11.19 -8.48
CA TYR A 60 38.09 11.83 -8.34
C TYR A 60 38.19 13.35 -8.34
N LEU A 61 39.15 13.91 -7.58
CA LEU A 61 39.33 15.36 -7.44
C LEU A 61 39.76 16.03 -8.74
N ASP A 62 40.47 15.33 -9.63
CA ASP A 62 40.84 15.84 -10.96
C ASP A 62 39.60 16.14 -11.84
N TYR A 63 38.52 15.35 -11.69
CA TYR A 63 37.27 15.50 -12.43
C TYR A 63 36.19 16.28 -11.66
N ALA A 64 36.35 16.42 -10.34
CA ALA A 64 35.38 17.12 -9.51
C ALA A 64 35.36 18.63 -9.81
N PRO A 65 34.20 19.30 -9.67
CA PRO A 65 34.10 20.74 -9.81
C PRO A 65 34.98 21.46 -8.78
N LYS A 66 35.83 22.36 -9.25
CA LYS A 66 36.87 23.04 -8.43
C LYS A 66 36.34 24.20 -7.56
N ASP A 67 35.09 24.58 -7.74
CA ASP A 67 34.44 25.70 -7.04
C ASP A 67 33.56 25.24 -5.87
N ARG A 68 33.71 23.98 -5.45
CA ARG A 68 32.91 23.38 -4.37
C ARG A 68 33.62 23.37 -3.04
N GLN A 69 32.83 23.43 -1.98
CA GLN A 69 33.32 23.20 -0.62
C GLN A 69 33.37 21.70 -0.33
N TYR A 70 34.45 21.28 0.32
CA TYR A 70 34.64 19.88 0.68
C TYR A 70 34.57 19.70 2.20
N MET A 71 33.57 18.94 2.64
CA MET A 71 33.53 18.41 4.00
C MET A 71 34.17 17.03 4.01
N TYR A 72 35.08 16.78 4.92
CA TYR A 72 35.78 15.49 4.96
C TYR A 72 35.85 14.90 6.36
N SER A 73 35.85 13.56 6.43
CA SER A 73 36.00 12.81 7.68
C SER A 73 36.72 11.49 7.45
N GLY A 74 37.57 11.10 8.40
CA GLY A 74 38.25 9.80 8.40
C GLY A 74 39.22 9.55 7.24
N LEU A 75 39.62 10.58 6.51
CA LEU A 75 40.60 10.47 5.45
C LEU A 75 41.98 10.12 6.02
N SER A 76 42.76 9.31 5.30
CA SER A 76 44.18 9.09 5.61
C SER A 76 45.03 10.32 5.31
N ASP A 77 46.21 10.41 5.91
CA ASP A 77 47.10 11.55 5.69
C ASP A 77 47.38 11.80 4.21
N ALA A 78 47.61 10.74 3.42
CA ALA A 78 47.83 10.86 1.97
C ALA A 78 46.59 11.38 1.23
N GLN A 79 45.36 10.98 1.65
CA GLN A 79 44.12 11.49 1.09
C GLN A 79 43.86 12.95 1.46
N VAL A 80 44.18 13.31 2.69
CA VAL A 80 44.16 14.72 3.16
C VAL A 80 45.11 15.59 2.37
N GLU A 81 46.31 15.11 2.14
CA GLU A 81 47.32 15.83 1.34
C GLU A 81 46.85 16.02 -0.12
N SER A 82 46.25 14.97 -0.72
CA SER A 82 45.67 15.07 -2.05
C SER A 82 44.52 16.09 -2.13
N LEU A 83 43.67 16.11 -1.13
CA LEU A 83 42.59 17.10 -1.03
C LEU A 83 43.15 18.51 -0.87
N PHE A 84 44.20 18.67 -0.04
CA PHE A 84 44.83 19.97 0.25
C PHE A 84 45.61 20.54 -0.94
N ALA A 85 46.09 19.69 -1.82
CA ALA A 85 46.76 20.12 -3.06
C ALA A 85 45.76 20.77 -4.05
N ILE A 86 44.48 20.38 -4.02
CA ILE A 86 43.49 20.81 -5.00
C ILE A 86 42.52 21.84 -4.42
N ALA A 87 42.03 21.65 -3.19
CA ALA A 87 41.07 22.55 -2.55
C ALA A 87 41.76 23.58 -1.66
N PRO A 88 41.53 24.90 -1.82
CA PRO A 88 41.99 25.93 -0.93
C PRO A 88 41.49 25.76 0.51
N SER A 89 42.16 26.40 1.48
CA SER A 89 41.85 26.24 2.91
C SER A 89 40.45 26.73 3.30
N ASP A 90 39.91 27.68 2.58
CA ASP A 90 38.58 28.24 2.76
C ASP A 90 37.43 27.36 2.15
N GLN A 91 37.83 26.37 1.34
CA GLN A 91 36.89 25.43 0.70
C GLN A 91 36.89 24.03 1.33
N ARG A 92 37.52 23.84 2.48
CA ARG A 92 37.62 22.53 3.13
C ARG A 92 37.34 22.62 4.62
N GLU A 93 36.52 21.70 5.11
CA GLU A 93 36.16 21.61 6.51
C GLU A 93 36.17 20.16 6.97
N SER A 94 36.80 19.88 8.10
CA SER A 94 36.70 18.55 8.72
C SER A 94 35.47 18.44 9.58
N PHE A 95 34.81 17.30 9.54
CA PHE A 95 33.67 17.01 10.41
C PHE A 95 33.84 15.66 11.12
N VAL A 96 33.17 15.51 12.24
CA VAL A 96 33.06 14.22 12.92
C VAL A 96 31.92 13.44 12.28
N TYR A 97 32.27 12.27 11.73
CA TYR A 97 31.23 11.41 11.10
C TYR A 97 30.25 10.89 12.13
N GLU A 98 29.01 11.16 11.88
CA GLU A 98 27.88 10.55 12.59
C GLU A 98 26.99 9.82 11.58
N LEU A 99 26.54 8.64 11.96
CA LEU A 99 25.67 7.83 11.09
C LEU A 99 24.37 8.56 10.84
N THR A 100 24.09 8.88 9.59
CA THR A 100 22.84 9.54 9.22
C THR A 100 21.68 8.56 9.24
N GLU A 101 20.64 8.88 9.99
CA GLU A 101 19.41 8.08 10.01
C GLU A 101 18.64 8.24 8.70
N ILE A 102 18.45 7.14 7.98
CA ILE A 102 17.70 7.13 6.73
C ILE A 102 16.21 6.99 7.04
N LYS A 103 15.47 8.06 6.81
CA LYS A 103 14.02 8.08 6.98
C LYS A 103 13.34 7.16 5.95
N LYS A 104 12.45 6.27 6.43
CA LYS A 104 11.65 5.35 5.59
C LYS A 104 12.48 4.52 4.58
N PRO A 105 13.45 3.72 5.03
CA PRO A 105 14.37 3.01 4.14
C PRO A 105 13.67 2.08 3.14
N LYS A 106 12.52 1.50 3.51
CA LYS A 106 11.72 0.64 2.61
C LYS A 106 11.17 1.36 1.38
N GLN A 107 10.89 2.65 1.51
CA GLN A 107 10.28 3.48 0.46
C GLN A 107 11.31 4.29 -0.32
N HIS A 108 12.58 4.20 0.09
CA HIS A 108 13.65 4.97 -0.54
C HIS A 108 13.77 4.59 -2.04
N PRO A 109 13.94 5.57 -2.95
CA PRO A 109 14.03 5.31 -4.40
C PRO A 109 15.18 4.37 -4.78
N TYR A 110 16.28 4.39 -4.03
CA TYR A 110 17.43 3.51 -4.24
C TYR A 110 17.37 2.16 -3.52
N ASN A 111 16.23 1.82 -2.92
CA ASN A 111 16.08 0.50 -2.32
C ASN A 111 16.01 -0.57 -3.41
N VAL A 112 17.10 -1.36 -3.53
CA VAL A 112 17.23 -2.45 -4.50
C VAL A 112 16.53 -3.74 -4.07
N LEU A 113 16.05 -3.81 -2.83
CA LEU A 113 15.21 -4.94 -2.47
C LEU A 113 13.91 -4.91 -3.29
N PRO A 114 13.54 -6.04 -3.91
CA PRO A 114 12.27 -6.12 -4.59
C PRO A 114 11.19 -5.73 -3.59
N LYS A 115 10.42 -4.71 -3.93
CA LYS A 115 9.19 -4.41 -3.20
C LYS A 115 8.42 -5.72 -3.19
N ALA A 116 8.24 -6.32 -2.01
CA ALA A 116 7.32 -7.42 -1.89
C ALA A 116 6.07 -6.93 -2.63
N LYS A 117 5.78 -7.53 -3.79
CA LYS A 117 4.48 -7.36 -4.38
C LYS A 117 3.55 -7.75 -3.24
N THR A 118 2.92 -6.76 -2.65
CA THR A 118 1.66 -7.04 -1.99
C THR A 118 0.87 -7.61 -3.14
N GLU A 119 0.85 -8.92 -3.25
CA GLU A 119 -0.20 -9.57 -3.97
C GLU A 119 -1.44 -9.03 -3.27
N SER A 120 -1.97 -7.95 -3.81
CA SER A 120 -3.37 -7.67 -3.64
C SER A 120 -3.98 -8.92 -4.22
N SER A 121 -4.22 -9.87 -3.33
CA SER A 121 -4.72 -11.16 -3.69
C SER A 121 -5.95 -10.82 -4.54
N GLY A 122 -5.90 -11.19 -5.82
CA GLY A 122 -7.03 -11.00 -6.73
C GLY A 122 -8.31 -11.60 -6.15
N VAL A 123 -8.15 -12.47 -5.14
CA VAL A 123 -9.14 -13.01 -4.23
C VAL A 123 -10.02 -11.91 -3.61
N THR A 124 -9.49 -10.75 -3.18
CA THR A 124 -10.31 -9.67 -2.59
C THR A 124 -11.29 -9.06 -3.59
N GLY A 125 -10.91 -8.99 -4.87
CA GLY A 125 -11.80 -8.55 -5.94
C GLY A 125 -12.93 -9.56 -6.20
N TYR A 126 -12.60 -10.84 -6.26
CA TYR A 126 -13.58 -11.92 -6.44
C TYR A 126 -14.55 -12.03 -5.28
N TRP A 127 -14.11 -11.90 -4.04
CA TRP A 127 -14.99 -11.90 -2.87
C TRP A 127 -15.99 -10.75 -2.88
N LYS A 128 -15.59 -9.56 -3.29
CA LYS A 128 -16.50 -8.43 -3.47
C LYS A 128 -17.53 -8.70 -4.56
N ALA A 129 -17.12 -9.25 -5.69
CA ALA A 129 -18.04 -9.61 -6.78
C ALA A 129 -19.02 -10.71 -6.34
N CYS A 130 -18.56 -11.74 -5.64
CA CYS A 130 -19.42 -12.78 -5.08
C CYS A 130 -20.42 -12.22 -4.05
N ALA A 131 -19.98 -11.33 -3.17
CA ALA A 131 -20.86 -10.69 -2.20
C ALA A 131 -21.98 -9.88 -2.88
N VAL A 132 -21.65 -9.12 -3.93
CA VAL A 132 -22.64 -8.35 -4.71
C VAL A 132 -23.65 -9.29 -5.39
N LEU A 133 -23.18 -10.40 -5.98
CA LEU A 133 -24.06 -11.40 -6.59
C LEU A 133 -25.03 -12.02 -5.57
N VAL A 134 -24.55 -12.39 -4.39
CA VAL A 134 -25.40 -12.96 -3.33
C VAL A 134 -26.46 -11.96 -2.89
N VAL A 135 -26.10 -10.69 -2.69
CA VAL A 135 -27.06 -9.64 -2.35
C VAL A 135 -28.09 -9.46 -3.46
N ALA A 136 -27.69 -9.45 -4.72
CA ALA A 136 -28.59 -9.33 -5.85
C ALA A 136 -29.60 -10.51 -5.90
N LEU A 137 -29.13 -11.74 -5.67
CA LEU A 137 -30.01 -12.92 -5.61
C LEU A 137 -31.03 -12.84 -4.47
N ILE A 138 -30.61 -12.36 -3.30
CA ILE A 138 -31.54 -12.17 -2.15
C ILE A 138 -32.60 -11.14 -2.50
N VAL A 139 -32.22 -10.02 -3.14
CA VAL A 139 -33.19 -8.98 -3.54
C VAL A 139 -34.20 -9.53 -4.55
N VAL A 140 -33.77 -10.30 -5.54
CA VAL A 140 -34.63 -10.94 -6.52
C VAL A 140 -35.60 -11.92 -5.83
N GLN A 141 -35.08 -12.75 -4.92
CA GLN A 141 -35.88 -13.72 -4.18
C GLN A 141 -36.97 -13.03 -3.35
N LEU A 142 -36.60 -12.01 -2.58
CA LEU A 142 -37.56 -11.24 -1.77
C LEU A 142 -38.62 -10.56 -2.62
N SER A 143 -38.22 -10.01 -3.78
CA SER A 143 -39.13 -9.39 -4.72
C SER A 143 -40.15 -10.42 -5.26
N TYR A 144 -39.70 -11.61 -5.63
CA TYR A 144 -40.54 -12.69 -6.11
C TYR A 144 -41.54 -13.16 -5.03
N ASP A 145 -41.06 -13.37 -3.82
CA ASP A 145 -41.88 -13.81 -2.69
C ASP A 145 -42.94 -12.75 -2.33
N THR A 146 -42.61 -11.48 -2.38
CA THR A 146 -43.53 -10.37 -2.16
C THR A 146 -44.63 -10.36 -3.22
N LEU A 147 -44.25 -10.48 -4.50
CA LEU A 147 -45.24 -10.55 -5.59
C LEU A 147 -46.16 -11.78 -5.48
N ARG A 148 -45.59 -12.93 -5.10
CA ARG A 148 -46.35 -14.16 -4.87
C ARG A 148 -47.34 -13.98 -3.73
N TRP A 149 -46.92 -13.38 -2.62
CA TRP A 149 -47.77 -13.10 -1.47
C TRP A 149 -48.96 -12.19 -1.85
N ILE A 150 -48.71 -11.10 -2.59
CA ILE A 150 -49.71 -10.16 -3.06
C ILE A 150 -50.74 -10.88 -3.97
N LYS A 151 -50.25 -11.72 -4.91
CA LYS A 151 -51.18 -12.52 -5.78
C LYS A 151 -52.01 -13.50 -4.99
N LEU A 152 -51.42 -14.24 -4.05
CA LEU A 152 -52.13 -15.18 -3.20
C LEU A 152 -53.19 -14.50 -2.34
N LYS A 153 -52.85 -13.34 -1.75
CA LYS A 153 -53.79 -12.54 -0.98
C LYS A 153 -54.98 -12.09 -1.85
N LYS A 154 -54.70 -11.58 -3.06
CA LYS A 154 -55.75 -11.16 -3.99
C LYS A 154 -56.70 -12.32 -4.39
N ILE A 155 -56.12 -13.52 -4.65
CA ILE A 155 -56.92 -14.72 -4.96
C ILE A 155 -57.75 -15.13 -3.74
N ALA A 156 -57.17 -15.12 -2.54
CA ALA A 156 -57.89 -15.44 -1.31
C ALA A 156 -59.08 -14.50 -1.08
N ASP A 157 -58.86 -13.18 -1.23
CA ASP A 157 -59.94 -12.18 -1.08
C ASP A 157 -61.03 -12.36 -2.14
N GLN A 158 -60.66 -12.67 -3.40
CA GLN A 158 -61.65 -12.97 -4.46
C GLN A 158 -62.43 -14.23 -4.17
N THR A 159 -61.75 -15.29 -3.71
CA THR A 159 -62.41 -16.55 -3.36
C THR A 159 -63.37 -16.38 -2.18
N ALA A 160 -63.00 -15.59 -1.17
CA ALA A 160 -63.83 -15.25 -0.05
C ALA A 160 -65.07 -14.48 -0.47
N MET A 161 -64.96 -13.50 -1.37
CA MET A 161 -66.07 -12.75 -1.91
C MET A 161 -67.05 -13.66 -2.69
N LEU A 162 -66.50 -14.52 -3.57
CA LEU A 162 -67.34 -15.47 -4.33
C LEU A 162 -68.05 -16.45 -3.41
N ALA A 163 -67.45 -16.95 -2.36
CA ALA A 163 -68.06 -17.82 -1.39
C ALA A 163 -69.21 -17.12 -0.65
N VAL A 164 -69.04 -15.87 -0.27
CA VAL A 164 -70.10 -15.06 0.37
C VAL A 164 -71.27 -14.83 -0.61
N GLU A 165 -70.97 -14.48 -1.86
CA GLU A 165 -72.01 -14.25 -2.89
C GLU A 165 -72.77 -15.50 -3.19
N GLN A 166 -72.13 -16.66 -3.30
CA GLN A 166 -72.76 -17.95 -3.52
C GLN A 166 -73.67 -18.39 -2.35
N TYR A 167 -73.22 -18.15 -1.13
CA TYR A 167 -73.99 -18.38 0.08
C TYR A 167 -75.21 -17.50 0.10
N GLN A 168 -75.10 -16.21 -0.22
CA GLN A 168 -76.25 -15.29 -0.30
C GLN A 168 -77.26 -15.67 -1.39
N SER A 169 -76.84 -16.28 -2.50
CA SER A 169 -77.69 -16.74 -3.57
C SER A 169 -78.52 -17.96 -3.17
N TRP A 170 -78.03 -18.80 -2.28
CA TRP A 170 -78.67 -20.00 -1.84
C TRP A 170 -79.63 -19.79 -0.65
N PHE A 171 -79.22 -18.93 0.30
CA PHE A 171 -79.96 -18.78 1.57
C PHE A 171 -80.66 -17.44 1.74
N GLY A 172 -80.63 -16.60 0.73
CA GLY A 172 -81.25 -15.29 0.77
C GLY A 172 -80.49 -14.26 1.61
N ARG A 173 -80.78 -12.98 1.39
CA ARG A 173 -80.06 -11.83 1.96
C ARG A 173 -80.60 -11.46 3.35
N THR A 174 -80.60 -12.39 4.32
CA THR A 174 -81.31 -12.18 5.60
C THR A 174 -80.42 -11.66 6.74
N GLU A 175 -79.11 -11.71 6.66
CA GLU A 175 -78.22 -11.16 7.69
C GLU A 175 -76.86 -10.69 7.11
N ARG A 176 -76.10 -9.89 7.92
CA ARG A 176 -74.71 -9.51 7.58
C ARG A 176 -73.85 -10.75 7.46
N THR A 177 -73.84 -11.31 6.27
CA THR A 177 -73.00 -12.47 5.94
C THR A 177 -71.57 -12.03 5.79
N THR A 178 -70.70 -12.35 6.77
CA THR A 178 -69.26 -12.17 6.72
C THR A 178 -68.63 -13.54 6.49
N GLU A 179 -67.46 -13.57 5.93
CA GLU A 179 -66.67 -14.79 5.68
C GLU A 179 -66.55 -15.70 6.92
N GLN A 180 -66.44 -15.11 8.12
CA GLN A 180 -66.43 -15.86 9.38
C GLN A 180 -67.73 -16.57 9.69
N ASN A 181 -68.88 -15.94 9.41
CA ASN A 181 -70.20 -16.53 9.66
C ASN A 181 -70.49 -17.65 8.67
N VAL A 182 -70.07 -17.51 7.40
CA VAL A 182 -70.17 -18.57 6.40
C VAL A 182 -69.39 -19.79 6.83
N ARG A 183 -68.15 -19.58 7.27
CA ARG A 183 -67.27 -20.68 7.69
C ARG A 183 -67.77 -21.42 8.95
N SER A 184 -68.35 -20.71 9.91
CA SER A 184 -68.88 -21.34 11.12
C SER A 184 -70.16 -22.13 10.89
N ASN A 185 -70.96 -21.84 9.84
CA ASN A 185 -72.19 -22.54 9.53
C ASN A 185 -71.97 -23.82 8.71
N PHE A 186 -70.74 -24.06 8.22
CA PHE A 186 -70.40 -25.31 7.52
C PHE A 186 -69.55 -26.27 8.38
N GLN A 187 -69.31 -25.99 9.65
CA GLN A 187 -68.79 -26.93 10.63
C GLN A 187 -69.85 -27.56 11.46
#